data_42ddad349e687d56353d7d177f98950d
#
_entry.id   42ddad349e687d56353d7d177f98950d
#
_cell.length_a   1.000
_cell.length_b   1.000
_cell.length_c   1.000
_cell.angle_alpha   90.00
_cell.angle_beta   90.00
_cell.angle_gamma   90.00
#
_symmetry.space_group_name_H-M   'P 1'
#
loop_
_entity.id
_entity.type
_entity.pdbx_description
1 polymer ?
#
loop_
_entity_poly.entity_id
_entity_poly.type
_entity_poly.pdbx_seq_one_letter_code
_entity_poly.pdbx_strand_id
1 'polypeptide(L)'
;MIIKSARIAAVGSMSLRNTYDGDALAYLNAVEAADGQALEAPVKAAINTFVVGCKADGIWAAIKSSCIMAGARTLSGALVPLVGNAPSNGNFVSGDYDRKTGLLGDGSTKYLNTTYVSNTFFQQNSNHMSAYVTSAPASSTTTKVFIGNQSSLGSRLFLAKNAADQLSWRSATASTALNVSGQGLTTGFKGGARSSSTAVVARSAQTNTSASASSATIQVSLNIYVFAGGFSNQNLCDARMSFYSMGDNLDLALLDSRITTLMTTLGNIL
;
A
#
# COMPACT_ATOMS: atom_id res chain seq x y z
N MET A 1 30.86 62.16 31.88
CA MET A 1 30.36 61.59 30.60
C MET A 1 30.32 60.09 30.78
N ILE A 2 29.15 59.51 31.08
CA ILE A 2 28.99 58.08 31.37
C ILE A 2 28.41 57.41 30.14
N ILE A 3 29.20 56.58 29.51
CA ILE A 3 28.76 55.79 28.35
C ILE A 3 28.02 54.54 28.86
N LYS A 4 26.71 54.50 28.65
CA LYS A 4 25.91 53.28 28.92
C LYS A 4 26.11 52.26 27.82
N SER A 5 26.75 51.16 28.16
CA SER A 5 26.86 49.99 27.28
C SER A 5 25.50 49.34 27.10
N ALA A 6 25.00 49.31 25.86
CA ALA A 6 23.77 48.57 25.51
C ALA A 6 24.10 47.06 25.44
N ARG A 7 23.46 46.27 26.29
CA ARG A 7 23.48 44.81 26.19
C ARG A 7 22.59 44.39 25.01
N ILE A 8 23.21 43.83 23.98
CA ILE A 8 22.49 43.14 22.93
C ILE A 8 22.00 41.83 23.54
N ALA A 9 20.68 41.68 23.69
CA ALA A 9 20.05 40.44 24.07
C ALA A 9 20.25 39.44 22.91
N ALA A 10 20.93 38.31 23.18
CA ALA A 10 21.01 37.23 22.26
C ALA A 10 19.59 36.68 21.99
N VAL A 11 19.10 36.87 20.79
CA VAL A 11 17.89 36.20 20.31
C VAL A 11 18.23 34.71 20.24
N GLY A 12 17.75 34.00 21.24
CA GLY A 12 17.89 32.52 21.23
C GLY A 12 17.32 31.96 19.92
N SER A 13 18.12 31.20 19.21
CA SER A 13 17.67 30.44 18.07
C SER A 13 16.53 29.55 18.54
N MET A 14 15.27 29.91 18.22
CA MET A 14 14.16 28.98 18.31
C MET A 14 14.50 27.83 17.37
N SER A 15 14.94 26.69 17.93
CA SER A 15 14.96 25.44 17.22
C SER A 15 13.57 25.20 16.66
N LEU A 16 13.40 25.29 15.35
CA LEU A 16 12.19 24.89 14.67
C LEU A 16 11.99 23.42 15.03
N ARG A 17 11.09 23.15 15.98
CA ARG A 17 10.72 21.78 16.30
C ARG A 17 10.27 21.15 15.00
N ASN A 18 10.89 20.04 14.67
CA ASN A 18 10.50 19.26 13.51
C ASN A 18 9.01 18.93 13.66
N THR A 19 8.17 19.49 12.79
CA THR A 19 6.71 19.40 12.89
C THR A 19 6.16 18.08 12.38
N TYR A 20 7.02 17.20 11.86
CA TYR A 20 6.63 15.90 11.32
C TYR A 20 6.74 14.79 12.36
N ASP A 21 5.82 13.82 12.28
CA ASP A 21 5.90 12.56 13.01
C ASP A 21 7.21 11.83 12.69
N GLY A 22 7.77 11.08 13.67
CA GLY A 22 9.08 10.43 13.51
C GLY A 22 9.12 9.44 12.35
N ASP A 23 8.06 8.61 12.15
CA ASP A 23 8.01 7.64 11.05
C ASP A 23 7.82 8.35 9.71
N ALA A 24 6.98 9.38 9.68
CA ALA A 24 6.81 10.20 8.48
C ALA A 24 8.11 10.88 8.08
N LEU A 25 8.85 11.46 9.03
CA LEU A 25 10.14 12.10 8.76
C LEU A 25 11.18 11.12 8.24
N ALA A 26 11.29 9.93 8.86
CA ALA A 26 12.21 8.89 8.43
C ALA A 26 11.94 8.48 6.97
N TYR A 27 10.66 8.26 6.65
CA TYR A 27 10.21 7.95 5.28
C TYR A 27 10.55 9.08 4.29
N LEU A 28 10.20 10.34 4.63
CA LEU A 28 10.45 11.51 3.77
C LEU A 28 11.94 11.68 3.46
N ASN A 29 12.79 11.53 4.47
CA ASN A 29 14.24 11.61 4.27
C ASN A 29 14.75 10.50 3.35
N ALA A 30 14.23 9.28 3.49
CA ALA A 30 14.61 8.16 2.63
C ALA A 30 14.16 8.37 1.17
N VAL A 31 12.94 8.91 0.95
CA VAL A 31 12.44 9.26 -0.39
C VAL A 31 13.29 10.35 -1.02
N GLU A 32 13.58 11.45 -0.30
CA GLU A 32 14.41 12.56 -0.79
C GLU A 32 15.83 12.08 -1.13
N ALA A 33 16.39 11.17 -0.34
CA ALA A 33 17.69 10.57 -0.64
C ALA A 33 17.65 9.70 -1.91
N ALA A 34 16.60 8.90 -2.10
CA ALA A 34 16.43 8.05 -3.29
C ALA A 34 16.12 8.86 -4.55
N ASP A 35 15.39 9.98 -4.42
CA ASP A 35 15.08 10.91 -5.49
C ASP A 35 16.27 11.81 -5.86
N GLY A 36 17.27 11.98 -4.96
CA GLY A 36 18.34 12.95 -5.07
C GLY A 36 17.85 14.42 -5.02
N GLN A 37 16.62 14.64 -4.59
CA GLN A 37 15.95 15.95 -4.59
C GLN A 37 14.88 16.03 -3.49
N ALA A 38 14.75 17.21 -2.88
CA ALA A 38 13.72 17.46 -1.87
C ALA A 38 12.30 17.40 -2.45
N LEU A 39 11.37 16.86 -1.66
CA LEU A 39 9.93 16.90 -1.96
C LEU A 39 9.36 18.30 -1.65
N GLU A 40 8.28 18.64 -2.32
CA GLU A 40 7.50 19.85 -2.05
C GLU A 40 6.90 19.82 -0.63
N ALA A 41 6.86 20.97 0.04
CA ALA A 41 6.30 21.06 1.39
C ALA A 41 4.84 20.53 1.49
N PRO A 42 3.94 20.79 0.51
CA PRO A 42 2.59 20.19 0.54
C PRO A 42 2.59 18.67 0.44
N VAL A 43 3.49 18.06 -0.36
CA VAL A 43 3.63 16.59 -0.45
C VAL A 43 4.07 16.02 0.89
N LYS A 44 5.08 16.63 1.52
CA LYS A 44 5.56 16.23 2.87
C LYS A 44 4.45 16.33 3.91
N ALA A 45 3.69 17.40 3.89
CA ALA A 45 2.57 17.62 4.81
C ALA A 45 1.46 16.57 4.62
N ALA A 46 1.12 16.21 3.37
CA ALA A 46 0.11 15.20 3.07
C ALA A 46 0.52 13.81 3.60
N ILE A 47 1.77 13.41 3.38
CA ILE A 47 2.32 12.13 3.87
C ILE A 47 2.34 12.11 5.40
N ASN A 48 2.78 13.19 6.04
CA ASN A 48 2.75 13.29 7.49
C ASN A 48 1.33 13.17 8.06
N THR A 49 0.36 13.85 7.44
CA THR A 49 -1.05 13.78 7.85
C THR A 49 -1.59 12.34 7.74
N PHE A 50 -1.19 11.60 6.71
CA PHE A 50 -1.54 10.19 6.56
C PHE A 50 -1.00 9.35 7.71
N VAL A 51 0.29 9.45 8.02
CA VAL A 51 0.94 8.68 9.11
C VAL A 51 0.32 9.00 10.46
N VAL A 52 0.20 10.30 10.80
CA VAL A 52 -0.42 10.76 12.05
C VAL A 52 -1.87 10.27 12.14
N GLY A 53 -2.62 10.35 11.04
CA GLY A 53 -4.00 9.87 10.98
C GLY A 53 -4.11 8.36 11.23
N CYS A 54 -3.27 7.54 10.60
CA CYS A 54 -3.26 6.10 10.84
C CYS A 54 -2.90 5.74 12.29
N LYS A 55 -2.00 6.51 12.93
CA LYS A 55 -1.66 6.35 14.35
C LYS A 55 -2.83 6.73 15.24
N ALA A 56 -3.48 7.86 14.98
CA ALA A 56 -4.65 8.32 15.74
C ALA A 56 -5.83 7.33 15.65
N ASP A 57 -6.01 6.68 14.50
CA ASP A 57 -7.04 5.66 14.29
C ASP A 57 -6.65 4.28 14.89
N GLY A 58 -5.43 4.12 15.41
CA GLY A 58 -4.94 2.86 15.97
C GLY A 58 -4.62 1.78 14.94
N ILE A 59 -4.59 2.09 13.63
CA ILE A 59 -4.34 1.11 12.57
C ILE A 59 -2.87 1.04 12.13
N TRP A 60 -2.02 1.98 12.55
CA TRP A 60 -0.62 2.08 12.13
C TRP A 60 0.20 0.82 12.43
N ALA A 61 0.08 0.30 13.65
CA ALA A 61 0.84 -0.87 14.10
C ALA A 61 0.49 -2.16 13.35
N ALA A 62 -0.69 -2.24 12.74
CA ALA A 62 -1.13 -3.39 11.94
C ALA A 62 -0.55 -3.37 10.51
N ILE A 63 -0.07 -2.23 10.02
CA ILE A 63 0.62 -2.12 8.73
C ILE A 63 2.06 -2.60 8.93
N LYS A 64 2.42 -3.74 8.33
CA LYS A 64 3.74 -4.34 8.45
C LYS A 64 4.61 -4.13 7.21
N SER A 65 3.99 -3.88 6.06
CA SER A 65 4.67 -3.54 4.81
C SER A 65 3.77 -2.66 3.96
N SER A 66 4.32 -1.58 3.43
CA SER A 66 3.60 -0.67 2.52
C SER A 66 4.54 0.22 1.73
N CYS A 67 4.09 0.64 0.53
CA CYS A 67 4.70 1.73 -0.24
C CYS A 67 3.64 2.73 -0.70
N ILE A 68 4.00 4.01 -0.66
CA ILE A 68 3.28 5.08 -1.36
C ILE A 68 3.95 5.23 -2.72
N MET A 69 3.35 4.64 -3.75
CA MET A 69 3.86 4.67 -5.12
C MET A 69 3.39 5.92 -5.90
N ALA A 70 3.19 7.04 -5.18
CA ALA A 70 2.84 8.35 -5.72
C ALA A 70 3.55 9.44 -4.90
N GLY A 71 3.68 10.66 -5.43
CA GLY A 71 4.26 11.80 -4.72
C GLY A 71 5.77 11.93 -4.85
N ALA A 72 6.53 10.83 -4.89
CA ALA A 72 7.98 10.83 -5.10
C ALA A 72 8.35 11.44 -6.47
N ARG A 73 9.57 11.92 -6.63
CA ARG A 73 10.00 12.55 -7.90
C ARG A 73 10.43 11.52 -8.93
N THR A 74 10.89 10.36 -8.48
CA THR A 74 11.41 9.30 -9.36
C THR A 74 10.81 7.95 -8.99
N LEU A 75 11.01 6.97 -9.87
CA LEU A 75 10.70 5.58 -9.59
C LEU A 75 11.44 5.06 -8.35
N SER A 76 12.70 5.46 -8.16
CA SER A 76 13.49 5.05 -6.99
C SER A 76 12.87 5.54 -5.68
N GLY A 77 12.41 6.79 -5.62
CA GLY A 77 11.70 7.32 -4.46
C GLY A 77 10.34 6.66 -4.24
N ALA A 78 9.61 6.32 -5.32
CA ALA A 78 8.32 5.64 -5.24
C ALA A 78 8.41 4.20 -4.71
N LEU A 79 9.59 3.56 -4.79
CA LEU A 79 9.85 2.22 -4.27
C LEU A 79 10.44 2.22 -2.85
N VAL A 80 10.65 3.37 -2.23
CA VAL A 80 11.00 3.47 -0.82
C VAL A 80 9.81 2.98 0.01
N PRO A 81 10.01 2.02 0.93
CA PRO A 81 8.91 1.54 1.76
C PRO A 81 8.51 2.59 2.80
N LEU A 82 7.21 2.79 2.99
CA LEU A 82 6.70 3.57 4.11
C LEU A 82 6.86 2.76 5.43
N VAL A 83 6.60 1.45 5.34
CA VAL A 83 6.78 0.49 6.43
C VAL A 83 7.36 -0.79 5.87
N GLY A 84 8.29 -1.40 6.58
CA GLY A 84 8.87 -2.71 6.25
C GLY A 84 10.03 -2.64 5.25
N ASN A 85 10.26 -3.72 4.51
CA ASN A 85 11.35 -3.85 3.56
C ASN A 85 11.00 -3.19 2.21
N ALA A 86 12.02 -2.66 1.53
CA ALA A 86 11.89 -2.20 0.16
C ALA A 86 11.55 -3.38 -0.78
N PRO A 87 10.55 -3.24 -1.66
CA PRO A 87 10.27 -4.28 -2.64
C PRO A 87 11.38 -4.31 -3.70
N SER A 88 11.70 -5.50 -4.18
CA SER A 88 12.57 -5.66 -5.36
C SER A 88 11.77 -5.36 -6.62
N ASN A 89 12.32 -4.50 -7.46
CA ASN A 89 11.72 -4.13 -8.75
C ASN A 89 11.88 -5.24 -9.79
N GLY A 90 10.76 -5.72 -10.31
CA GLY A 90 10.69 -6.64 -11.45
C GLY A 90 10.23 -5.89 -12.70
N ASN A 91 11.19 -5.38 -13.49
CA ASN A 91 11.01 -4.82 -14.83
C ASN A 91 10.31 -3.45 -14.96
N PHE A 92 9.94 -2.77 -13.86
CA PHE A 92 9.47 -1.38 -13.97
C PHE A 92 10.62 -0.44 -14.37
N VAL A 93 10.32 0.48 -15.27
CA VAL A 93 11.22 1.55 -15.71
C VAL A 93 10.62 2.93 -15.41
N SER A 94 11.41 3.99 -15.50
CA SER A 94 10.96 5.34 -15.14
C SER A 94 9.69 5.78 -15.88
N GLY A 95 9.49 5.34 -17.13
CA GLY A 95 8.29 5.64 -17.92
C GLY A 95 7.01 5.00 -17.43
N ASP A 96 7.08 4.03 -16.52
CA ASP A 96 5.91 3.39 -15.91
C ASP A 96 5.39 4.15 -14.69
N TYR A 97 6.23 5.02 -14.14
CA TYR A 97 5.92 5.81 -12.96
C TYR A 97 5.37 7.18 -13.33
N ASP A 98 4.27 7.53 -12.70
CA ASP A 98 3.68 8.87 -12.73
C ASP A 98 3.47 9.35 -11.29
N ARG A 99 3.95 10.56 -10.96
CA ARG A 99 3.94 11.08 -9.59
C ARG A 99 2.55 11.21 -8.98
N LYS A 100 1.55 11.46 -9.81
CA LYS A 100 0.17 11.69 -9.41
C LYS A 100 -0.63 10.39 -9.30
N THR A 101 -0.38 9.47 -10.21
CA THR A 101 -1.21 8.28 -10.41
C THR A 101 -0.52 6.96 -10.08
N GLY A 102 0.80 6.96 -9.88
CA GLY A 102 1.54 5.79 -9.43
C GLY A 102 2.14 4.95 -10.54
N LEU A 103 2.38 3.67 -10.26
CA LEU A 103 3.02 2.68 -11.12
C LEU A 103 2.01 1.98 -12.02
N LEU A 104 2.35 1.82 -13.31
CA LEU A 104 1.56 1.10 -14.31
C LEU A 104 2.16 -0.29 -14.57
N GLY A 105 1.42 -1.34 -14.24
CA GLY A 105 1.74 -2.70 -14.67
C GLY A 105 1.48 -2.92 -16.16
N ASP A 106 2.08 -3.96 -16.73
CA ASP A 106 1.90 -4.31 -18.15
C ASP A 106 1.08 -5.59 -18.38
N GLY A 107 0.71 -6.27 -17.28
CA GLY A 107 -0.02 -7.53 -17.34
C GLY A 107 0.79 -8.72 -17.88
N SER A 108 2.10 -8.57 -18.07
CA SER A 108 2.94 -9.61 -18.72
C SER A 108 4.31 -9.82 -18.09
N THR A 109 4.99 -8.76 -17.60
CA THR A 109 6.37 -8.88 -17.11
C THR A 109 6.66 -8.11 -15.83
N LYS A 110 5.82 -7.10 -15.47
CA LYS A 110 6.11 -6.17 -14.39
C LYS A 110 5.47 -6.58 -13.07
N TYR A 111 6.29 -6.60 -12.02
CA TYR A 111 5.87 -6.91 -10.65
C TYR A 111 6.80 -6.27 -9.62
N LEU A 112 6.36 -6.18 -8.39
CA LEU A 112 7.21 -5.91 -7.24
C LEU A 112 7.25 -7.16 -6.35
N ASN A 113 8.45 -7.63 -5.98
CA ASN A 113 8.61 -8.68 -4.98
C ASN A 113 8.79 -8.02 -3.61
N THR A 114 7.85 -8.23 -2.70
CA THR A 114 7.91 -7.63 -1.36
C THR A 114 9.00 -8.24 -0.48
N THR A 115 9.65 -9.33 -0.91
CA THR A 115 10.64 -10.14 -0.16
C THR A 115 10.07 -10.88 1.04
N TYR A 116 8.83 -10.66 1.41
CA TYR A 116 8.17 -11.37 2.50
C TYR A 116 7.58 -12.69 2.03
N VAL A 117 7.77 -13.72 2.85
CA VAL A 117 7.25 -15.08 2.62
C VAL A 117 5.94 -15.24 3.38
N SER A 118 4.90 -15.68 2.67
CA SER A 118 3.52 -15.62 3.17
C SER A 118 3.25 -16.37 4.48
N ASN A 119 3.82 -17.57 4.66
CA ASN A 119 3.58 -18.39 5.84
C ASN A 119 4.34 -17.92 7.10
N THR A 120 5.34 -17.05 6.94
CA THR A 120 6.08 -16.43 8.05
C THR A 120 5.64 -15.00 8.31
N PHE A 121 5.10 -14.33 7.31
CA PHE A 121 4.70 -12.92 7.41
C PHE A 121 3.25 -12.77 7.93
N PHE A 122 2.32 -13.56 7.42
CA PHE A 122 0.91 -13.42 7.81
C PHE A 122 0.51 -14.32 8.97
N GLN A 123 -0.27 -13.75 9.88
CA GLN A 123 -1.02 -14.52 10.86
C GLN A 123 -2.26 -15.15 10.19
N GLN A 124 -2.50 -16.44 10.44
CA GLN A 124 -3.60 -17.19 9.80
C GLN A 124 -4.96 -16.54 9.98
N ASN A 125 -5.26 -16.04 11.18
CA ASN A 125 -6.56 -15.51 11.56
C ASN A 125 -6.58 -13.99 11.77
N SER A 126 -5.48 -13.30 11.44
CA SER A 126 -5.35 -11.85 11.55
C SER A 126 -4.46 -11.34 10.44
N ASN A 127 -5.07 -10.87 9.34
CA ASN A 127 -4.28 -10.32 8.23
C ASN A 127 -5.10 -9.36 7.37
N HIS A 128 -4.39 -8.49 6.65
CA HIS A 128 -4.98 -7.66 5.59
C HIS A 128 -4.03 -7.53 4.40
N MET A 129 -4.62 -7.23 3.26
CA MET A 129 -3.96 -6.68 2.06
C MET A 129 -4.80 -5.57 1.50
N SER A 130 -4.15 -4.52 0.99
CA SER A 130 -4.83 -3.44 0.28
C SER A 130 -4.01 -2.88 -0.86
N ALA A 131 -4.69 -2.28 -1.83
CA ALA A 131 -4.12 -1.51 -2.92
C ALA A 131 -5.01 -0.30 -3.22
N TYR A 132 -4.43 0.78 -3.72
CA TYR A 132 -5.18 1.91 -4.28
C TYR A 132 -4.96 1.96 -5.79
N VAL A 133 -6.03 1.72 -6.53
CA VAL A 133 -6.05 1.60 -7.99
C VAL A 133 -6.45 2.94 -8.60
N THR A 134 -5.58 3.52 -9.41
CA THR A 134 -5.82 4.80 -10.11
C THR A 134 -6.23 4.61 -11.56
N SER A 135 -5.89 3.46 -12.18
CA SER A 135 -6.46 2.99 -13.45
C SER A 135 -6.75 1.51 -13.33
N ALA A 136 -8.00 1.15 -13.63
CA ALA A 136 -8.45 -0.24 -13.54
C ALA A 136 -7.70 -1.14 -14.52
N PRO A 137 -7.52 -2.44 -14.19
CA PRO A 137 -6.98 -3.39 -15.15
C PRO A 137 -7.97 -3.61 -16.31
N ALA A 138 -7.47 -4.05 -17.45
CA ALA A 138 -8.32 -4.42 -18.56
C ALA A 138 -9.27 -5.57 -18.19
N SER A 139 -10.51 -5.52 -18.69
CA SER A 139 -11.44 -6.65 -18.61
C SER A 139 -10.88 -7.85 -19.39
N SER A 140 -10.91 -9.01 -18.76
CA SER A 140 -10.40 -10.24 -19.38
C SER A 140 -10.90 -11.46 -18.61
N THR A 141 -10.88 -12.62 -19.26
CA THR A 141 -11.21 -13.89 -18.63
C THR A 141 -10.10 -14.44 -17.72
N THR A 142 -8.99 -13.73 -17.58
CA THR A 142 -7.90 -14.09 -16.67
C THR A 142 -7.98 -13.30 -15.37
N THR A 143 -7.56 -13.92 -14.27
CA THR A 143 -7.38 -13.23 -13.00
C THR A 143 -6.19 -12.25 -13.09
N LYS A 144 -6.33 -11.07 -12.51
CA LYS A 144 -5.27 -10.06 -12.39
C LYS A 144 -5.05 -9.74 -10.92
N VAL A 145 -3.88 -10.06 -10.39
CA VAL A 145 -3.59 -9.91 -8.95
C VAL A 145 -3.00 -8.55 -8.67
N PHE A 146 -3.66 -7.78 -7.79
CA PHE A 146 -3.14 -6.51 -7.27
C PHE A 146 -2.00 -6.76 -6.28
N ILE A 147 -2.24 -7.65 -5.31
CA ILE A 147 -1.26 -8.06 -4.30
C ILE A 147 -1.56 -9.48 -3.82
N GLY A 148 -0.54 -10.31 -3.64
CA GLY A 148 -0.69 -11.63 -3.05
C GLY A 148 0.31 -12.66 -3.52
N ASN A 149 -0.01 -13.92 -3.21
CA ASN A 149 0.58 -15.08 -3.84
C ASN A 149 -0.51 -16.00 -4.36
N GLN A 150 -0.26 -16.67 -5.47
CA GLN A 150 -1.08 -17.76 -5.97
C GLN A 150 -0.22 -19.00 -6.10
N SER A 151 -0.62 -20.06 -5.42
CA SER A 151 -0.04 -21.39 -5.55
C SER A 151 -1.10 -22.35 -6.04
N SER A 152 -0.72 -23.36 -6.79
CA SER A 152 -1.57 -24.51 -7.08
C SER A 152 -1.83 -25.37 -5.84
N LEU A 153 -1.00 -25.21 -4.80
CA LEU A 153 -1.01 -26.00 -3.57
C LEU A 153 -1.56 -25.17 -2.41
N GLY A 154 -2.69 -25.56 -1.85
CA GLY A 154 -3.13 -25.11 -0.53
C GLY A 154 -3.77 -23.74 -0.44
N SER A 155 -3.63 -23.12 0.71
CA SER A 155 -4.27 -21.85 1.05
C SER A 155 -3.59 -20.67 0.39
N ARG A 156 -4.34 -19.98 -0.46
CA ARG A 156 -3.89 -18.78 -1.20
C ARG A 156 -4.17 -17.53 -0.40
N LEU A 157 -3.33 -16.51 -0.60
CA LEU A 157 -3.56 -15.15 -0.12
C LEU A 157 -3.45 -14.20 -1.30
N PHE A 158 -4.54 -13.58 -1.70
CA PHE A 158 -4.52 -12.57 -2.74
C PHE A 158 -5.71 -11.62 -2.70
N LEU A 159 -5.48 -10.42 -3.17
CA LEU A 159 -6.47 -9.43 -3.56
C LEU A 159 -6.37 -9.23 -5.08
N ALA A 160 -7.43 -9.50 -5.82
CA ALA A 160 -7.38 -9.58 -7.28
C ALA A 160 -8.69 -9.15 -7.94
N LYS A 161 -8.63 -8.86 -9.23
CA LYS A 161 -9.74 -8.94 -10.17
C LYS A 161 -9.80 -10.38 -10.70
N ASN A 162 -10.94 -11.06 -10.56
CA ASN A 162 -11.11 -12.44 -11.06
C ASN A 162 -11.59 -12.48 -12.52
N ALA A 163 -11.75 -13.68 -13.08
CA ALA A 163 -12.17 -13.92 -14.46
C ALA A 163 -13.59 -13.34 -14.78
N ALA A 164 -14.43 -13.10 -13.78
CA ALA A 164 -15.75 -12.50 -13.91
C ALA A 164 -15.76 -10.99 -13.61
N ASP A 165 -14.59 -10.34 -13.63
CA ASP A 165 -14.41 -8.92 -13.35
C ASP A 165 -14.90 -8.48 -11.95
N GLN A 166 -14.91 -9.41 -10.99
CA GLN A 166 -15.23 -9.14 -9.60
C GLN A 166 -13.96 -8.86 -8.80
N LEU A 167 -14.05 -8.03 -7.75
CA LEU A 167 -13.00 -7.98 -6.73
C LEU A 167 -13.04 -9.30 -5.95
N SER A 168 -11.91 -9.99 -5.90
CA SER A 168 -11.76 -11.28 -5.24
C SER A 168 -10.76 -11.16 -4.10
N TRP A 169 -11.19 -11.48 -2.89
CA TRP A 169 -10.34 -11.60 -1.72
C TRP A 169 -10.25 -13.04 -1.24
N ARG A 170 -9.05 -13.51 -1.09
CA ARG A 170 -8.78 -14.84 -0.54
C ARG A 170 -7.71 -14.74 0.54
N SER A 171 -8.02 -15.22 1.73
CA SER A 171 -7.13 -15.16 2.87
C SER A 171 -7.10 -16.51 3.56
N ALA A 172 -5.99 -17.24 3.40
CA ALA A 172 -5.72 -18.48 4.13
C ALA A 172 -6.90 -19.47 4.08
N THR A 173 -7.56 -19.64 2.91
CA THR A 173 -8.65 -20.60 2.72
C THR A 173 -8.30 -21.58 1.60
N ALA A 174 -8.70 -22.84 1.77
CA ALA A 174 -8.43 -23.88 0.77
C ALA A 174 -9.25 -23.70 -0.52
N SER A 175 -10.49 -23.20 -0.44
CA SER A 175 -11.42 -23.24 -1.58
C SER A 175 -12.20 -21.95 -1.86
N THR A 176 -12.46 -21.10 -0.88
CA THR A 176 -13.46 -20.04 -1.01
C THR A 176 -12.81 -18.66 -1.06
N ALA A 177 -13.06 -17.91 -2.14
CA ALA A 177 -12.78 -16.48 -2.20
C ALA A 177 -14.06 -15.69 -1.88
N LEU A 178 -13.94 -14.56 -1.21
CA LEU A 178 -14.98 -13.56 -1.14
C LEU A 178 -14.94 -12.73 -2.42
N ASN A 179 -16.00 -12.78 -3.22
CA ASN A 179 -16.11 -12.07 -4.49
C ASN A 179 -17.13 -10.94 -4.38
N VAL A 180 -16.76 -9.74 -4.83
CA VAL A 180 -17.62 -8.55 -4.84
C VAL A 180 -17.90 -8.16 -6.29
N SER A 181 -19.14 -8.35 -6.72
CA SER A 181 -19.56 -8.09 -8.09
C SER A 181 -19.41 -6.61 -8.47
N GLY A 182 -19.04 -6.35 -9.73
CA GLY A 182 -18.89 -4.99 -10.26
C GLY A 182 -17.69 -4.21 -9.71
N GLN A 183 -16.84 -4.81 -8.88
CA GLN A 183 -15.77 -4.10 -8.19
C GLN A 183 -14.34 -4.43 -8.69
N GLY A 184 -14.20 -5.39 -9.61
CA GLY A 184 -12.88 -5.77 -10.14
C GLY A 184 -12.27 -4.74 -11.08
N LEU A 185 -13.10 -4.01 -11.81
CA LEU A 185 -12.70 -3.01 -12.80
C LEU A 185 -12.94 -1.56 -12.35
N THR A 186 -13.08 -1.30 -11.06
CA THR A 186 -13.21 0.06 -10.54
C THR A 186 -11.89 0.60 -10.02
N THR A 187 -11.76 1.92 -9.99
CA THR A 187 -10.64 2.62 -9.34
C THR A 187 -10.90 2.82 -7.84
N GLY A 188 -9.93 3.39 -7.13
CA GLY A 188 -10.00 3.66 -5.70
C GLY A 188 -9.46 2.52 -4.84
N PHE A 189 -9.79 2.57 -3.56
CA PHE A 189 -9.33 1.59 -2.58
C PHE A 189 -9.90 0.20 -2.84
N LYS A 190 -9.04 -0.79 -2.75
CA LYS A 190 -9.34 -2.21 -2.72
C LYS A 190 -8.68 -2.81 -1.49
N GLY A 191 -9.44 -3.50 -0.65
CA GLY A 191 -8.90 -4.13 0.54
C GLY A 191 -9.58 -5.44 0.87
N GLY A 192 -8.85 -6.31 1.56
CA GLY A 192 -9.35 -7.52 2.15
C GLY A 192 -8.72 -7.75 3.52
N ALA A 193 -9.51 -8.19 4.48
CA ALA A 193 -9.05 -8.49 5.83
C ALA A 193 -9.69 -9.77 6.36
N ARG A 194 -8.96 -10.44 7.24
CA ARG A 194 -9.43 -11.55 8.07
C ARG A 194 -9.21 -11.21 9.53
N SER A 195 -10.25 -11.31 10.35
CA SER A 195 -10.20 -10.97 11.78
C SER A 195 -10.37 -12.19 12.70
N SER A 196 -10.72 -13.36 12.16
CA SER A 196 -10.87 -14.60 12.93
C SER A 196 -10.75 -15.84 12.04
N SER A 197 -10.91 -17.02 12.64
CA SER A 197 -10.93 -18.30 11.89
C SER A 197 -12.05 -18.39 10.85
N THR A 198 -13.09 -17.56 10.95
CA THR A 198 -14.24 -17.60 10.03
C THR A 198 -14.57 -16.26 9.39
N ALA A 199 -14.22 -15.13 10.02
CA ALA A 199 -14.64 -13.81 9.55
C ALA A 199 -13.66 -13.24 8.51
N VAL A 200 -14.18 -12.92 7.32
CA VAL A 200 -13.47 -12.21 6.25
C VAL A 200 -14.30 -11.04 5.76
N VAL A 201 -13.64 -9.97 5.36
CA VAL A 201 -14.25 -8.78 4.77
C VAL A 201 -13.44 -8.35 3.54
N ALA A 202 -14.13 -7.93 2.49
CA ALA A 202 -13.56 -7.19 1.38
C ALA A 202 -14.15 -5.78 1.36
N ARG A 203 -13.34 -4.77 0.99
CA ARG A 203 -13.77 -3.37 0.88
C ARG A 203 -13.42 -2.81 -0.48
N SER A 204 -14.39 -2.18 -1.12
CA SER A 204 -14.25 -1.40 -2.34
C SER A 204 -15.39 -0.40 -2.45
N ALA A 205 -15.20 0.70 -3.16
CA ALA A 205 -16.21 1.76 -3.31
C ALA A 205 -16.81 2.18 -1.95
N GLN A 206 -15.97 2.32 -0.93
CA GLN A 206 -16.32 2.71 0.45
C GLN A 206 -17.31 1.76 1.16
N THR A 207 -17.51 0.56 0.62
CA THR A 207 -18.48 -0.42 1.15
C THR A 207 -17.76 -1.70 1.56
N ASN A 208 -18.11 -2.23 2.73
CA ASN A 208 -17.66 -3.53 3.22
C ASN A 208 -18.62 -4.63 2.74
N THR A 209 -18.06 -5.71 2.22
CA THR A 209 -18.76 -6.97 1.97
C THR A 209 -18.13 -8.03 2.87
N SER A 210 -18.92 -8.64 3.73
CA SER A 210 -18.47 -9.65 4.69
C SER A 210 -18.93 -11.06 4.30
N ALA A 211 -18.14 -12.05 4.66
CA ALA A 211 -18.49 -13.45 4.49
C ALA A 211 -17.92 -14.31 5.62
N SER A 212 -18.46 -15.51 5.79
CA SER A 212 -17.86 -16.55 6.61
C SER A 212 -17.03 -17.48 5.72
N ALA A 213 -15.74 -17.60 6.03
CA ALA A 213 -14.82 -18.48 5.32
C ALA A 213 -13.83 -19.12 6.30
N SER A 214 -13.96 -20.42 6.51
CA SER A 214 -13.06 -21.14 7.43
C SER A 214 -11.61 -20.98 7.00
N SER A 215 -10.75 -20.64 7.95
CA SER A 215 -9.32 -20.53 7.72
C SER A 215 -8.68 -21.91 7.60
N ALA A 216 -7.62 -21.96 6.81
CA ALA A 216 -6.71 -23.10 6.70
C ALA A 216 -5.28 -22.60 6.94
N THR A 217 -4.40 -23.52 7.34
CA THR A 217 -2.99 -23.19 7.55
C THR A 217 -2.38 -22.57 6.29
N ILE A 218 -1.65 -21.49 6.45
CA ILE A 218 -0.88 -20.88 5.36
C ILE A 218 0.32 -21.78 5.09
N GLN A 219 0.16 -22.73 4.18
CA GLN A 219 1.16 -23.76 3.91
C GLN A 219 2.23 -23.33 2.90
N VAL A 220 2.01 -22.23 2.20
CA VAL A 220 2.83 -21.88 1.04
C VAL A 220 3.96 -20.97 1.46
N SER A 221 5.19 -21.47 1.36
CA SER A 221 6.42 -20.68 1.51
C SER A 221 6.75 -19.98 0.18
N LEU A 222 5.91 -19.02 -0.22
CA LEU A 222 6.10 -18.20 -1.42
C LEU A 222 6.16 -16.72 -1.06
N ASN A 223 6.96 -15.98 -1.81
CA ASN A 223 6.99 -14.53 -1.71
C ASN A 223 5.63 -13.94 -2.08
N ILE A 224 5.33 -12.79 -1.46
CA ILE A 224 4.17 -11.98 -1.78
C ILE A 224 4.60 -10.96 -2.84
N TYR A 225 3.78 -10.81 -3.88
CA TYR A 225 4.05 -9.91 -5.00
C TYR A 225 2.97 -8.83 -5.09
N VAL A 226 3.36 -7.67 -5.61
CA VAL A 226 2.44 -6.61 -6.03
C VAL A 226 2.47 -6.56 -7.56
N PHE A 227 1.35 -6.37 -8.21
CA PHE A 227 1.10 -6.52 -9.65
C PHE A 227 1.20 -7.97 -10.18
N ALA A 228 1.31 -8.96 -9.30
CA ALA A 228 1.40 -10.37 -9.70
C ALA A 228 0.92 -11.30 -8.60
N GLY A 229 0.55 -12.53 -8.98
CA GLY A 229 0.20 -13.61 -8.06
C GLY A 229 1.32 -14.62 -7.81
N GLY A 230 2.53 -14.40 -8.33
CA GLY A 230 3.66 -15.32 -8.15
C GLY A 230 4.75 -15.16 -9.19
N PHE A 231 5.92 -15.74 -8.91
CA PHE A 231 7.14 -15.56 -9.68
C PHE A 231 7.08 -16.07 -11.13
N SER A 232 6.20 -16.99 -11.47
CA SER A 232 6.17 -17.64 -12.81
C SER A 232 5.15 -16.98 -13.75
N ASN A 233 5.15 -15.66 -13.91
CA ASN A 233 4.23 -14.93 -14.80
C ASN A 233 2.75 -15.27 -14.56
N GLN A 234 2.36 -15.51 -13.32
CA GLN A 234 1.00 -15.88 -12.99
C GLN A 234 0.19 -14.63 -12.63
N ASN A 235 -0.85 -14.39 -13.44
CA ASN A 235 -1.88 -13.40 -13.13
C ASN A 235 -1.35 -11.98 -12.92
N LEU A 236 -0.38 -11.57 -13.76
CA LEU A 236 0.16 -10.22 -13.78
C LEU A 236 -0.94 -9.20 -14.04
N CYS A 237 -0.80 -8.04 -13.40
CA CYS A 237 -1.80 -6.98 -13.41
C CYS A 237 -1.34 -5.79 -14.24
N ASP A 238 -2.23 -5.31 -15.11
CA ASP A 238 -2.04 -4.12 -15.95
C ASP A 238 -2.73 -2.86 -15.37
N ALA A 239 -3.15 -2.92 -14.11
CA ALA A 239 -3.64 -1.75 -13.40
C ALA A 239 -2.55 -0.71 -13.17
N ARG A 240 -2.96 0.55 -12.94
CA ARG A 240 -2.09 1.53 -12.32
C ARG A 240 -2.43 1.62 -10.83
N MET A 241 -1.41 1.54 -9.98
CA MET A 241 -1.59 1.58 -8.52
C MET A 241 -0.68 2.61 -7.88
N SER A 242 -1.20 3.34 -6.90
CA SER A 242 -0.46 4.40 -6.17
C SER A 242 -0.11 4.03 -4.73
N PHE A 243 -0.64 2.92 -4.23
CA PHE A 243 -0.38 2.45 -2.86
C PHE A 243 -0.61 0.96 -2.74
N TYR A 244 0.14 0.31 -1.85
CA TYR A 244 -0.23 -0.98 -1.28
C TYR A 244 0.10 -1.06 0.20
N SER A 245 -0.62 -1.89 0.94
CA SER A 245 -0.26 -2.31 2.29
C SER A 245 -0.63 -3.76 2.56
N MET A 246 0.07 -4.37 3.51
CA MET A 246 -0.22 -5.69 4.05
C MET A 246 0.28 -5.80 5.50
N GLY A 247 -0.32 -6.70 6.27
CA GLY A 247 0.03 -6.93 7.67
C GLY A 247 -1.06 -7.63 8.46
N ASP A 248 -1.19 -7.28 9.74
CA ASP A 248 -2.21 -7.81 10.63
C ASP A 248 -3.61 -7.26 10.27
N ASN A 249 -4.67 -7.88 10.81
CA ASN A 249 -6.03 -7.36 10.64
C ASN A 249 -6.14 -5.91 11.12
N LEU A 250 -6.87 -5.11 10.37
CA LEU A 250 -7.20 -3.72 10.71
C LEU A 250 -8.59 -3.34 10.16
N ASP A 251 -9.11 -2.20 10.61
CA ASP A 251 -10.33 -1.62 10.04
C ASP A 251 -10.05 -1.05 8.65
N LEU A 252 -10.57 -1.74 7.62
CA LEU A 252 -10.41 -1.33 6.22
C LEU A 252 -11.13 0.00 5.90
N ALA A 253 -12.16 0.41 6.67
CA ALA A 253 -12.85 1.66 6.41
C ALA A 253 -11.99 2.85 6.86
N LEU A 254 -11.30 2.73 7.99
CA LEU A 254 -10.34 3.74 8.44
C LEU A 254 -9.17 3.84 7.47
N LEU A 255 -8.59 2.71 7.06
CA LEU A 255 -7.48 2.70 6.10
C LEU A 255 -7.89 3.31 4.74
N ASP A 256 -9.05 2.92 4.19
CA ASP A 256 -9.61 3.49 2.95
C ASP A 256 -9.75 5.01 3.04
N SER A 257 -10.34 5.52 4.13
CA SER A 257 -10.51 6.95 4.35
C SER A 257 -9.15 7.69 4.33
N ARG A 258 -8.14 7.16 5.04
CA ARG A 258 -6.81 7.77 5.11
C ARG A 258 -6.10 7.75 3.76
N ILE A 259 -6.12 6.61 3.04
CA ILE A 259 -5.47 6.49 1.73
C ILE A 259 -6.19 7.33 0.68
N THR A 260 -7.52 7.31 0.65
CA THR A 260 -8.30 8.12 -0.30
C THR A 260 -8.02 9.62 -0.09
N THR A 261 -7.95 10.08 1.16
CA THR A 261 -7.58 11.46 1.47
C THR A 261 -6.16 11.78 0.99
N LEU A 262 -5.19 10.90 1.25
CA LEU A 262 -3.81 11.08 0.79
C LEU A 262 -3.74 11.19 -0.74
N MET A 263 -4.35 10.24 -1.47
CA MET A 263 -4.29 10.22 -2.93
C MET A 263 -5.01 11.41 -3.56
N THR A 264 -6.15 11.83 -3.01
CA THR A 264 -6.85 13.04 -3.42
C THR A 264 -5.99 14.28 -3.21
N THR A 265 -5.36 14.39 -2.05
CA THR A 265 -4.47 15.53 -1.74
C THR A 265 -3.27 15.56 -2.68
N LEU A 266 -2.57 14.44 -2.89
CA LEU A 266 -1.45 14.35 -3.84
C LEU A 266 -1.90 14.70 -5.27
N GLY A 267 -3.07 14.20 -5.69
CA GLY A 267 -3.64 14.49 -6.99
C GLY A 267 -3.93 15.98 -7.24
N ASN A 268 -4.22 16.74 -6.19
CA ASN A 268 -4.52 18.17 -6.28
C ASN A 268 -3.28 19.07 -6.24
N ILE A 269 -2.18 18.60 -5.65
CA ILE A 269 -0.96 19.42 -5.44
C ILE A 269 0.17 19.11 -6.41
N LEU A 270 0.08 18.03 -7.17
CA LEU A 270 1.01 17.61 -8.22
C LEU A 270 0.40 17.85 -9.61
#